data_a305f212a412db2c333d75849b1a43b5
#
_entry.id   a305f212a412db2c333d75849b1a43b5
#
_cell.length_a   1.000
_cell.length_b   1.000
_cell.length_c   1.000
_cell.angle_alpha   90.00
_cell.angle_beta   90.00
_cell.angle_gamma   90.00
#
_symmetry.space_group_name_H-M   'P 1'
#
loop_
_entity.id
_entity.type
_entity.pdbx_description
1 polymer ?
#
loop_
_entity_poly.entity_id
_entity_poly.type
_entity_poly.pdbx_seq_one_letter_code
_entity_poly.pdbx_strand_id
1 'polypeptide(L)'
;MRSRRLLKKSPSGILTALRDSTFRSARGVSSLAAALPAERRVLARRGGRVRRAGLFEQPPMRVGLAVAVCFAVLSGWSMAGAEEGTDARQRVRNLGIIIGNYAPGSFNAITDVPGVKVGHQTLISGEGALKPGQGPVRTGVTVIIPRDDVWHKKVAAGSFVLNGTGEMTGLAWVAESGFLEYPIALTNTLNVPRVANGVMSWMIKQYPAIGIEDDTLTPVVAECDDGRLNDIQGRHVSEQDVIAALDGATSGPVKEGTVGAGTGMVSYGFKGGIGTASRTLPEKEGGYTIGVLVNANHGRRPELVVGGVPVGKLYEAPKAVAETLSPGQSEGSIIIVIATDAPLDGRQLTRLAKRAALGLARTGSTARHGSGDFILAFSTANIIPHYPKEPTYTLTHLADTHLNPMITATVEATEEAILNALTMATTVVGRDDHRVEAINLDRLKALASGSRP
;
A
#
# COMPACT_ATOMS: atom_id res chain seq x y z
N MET A 1 60.99 37.27 7.36
CA MET A 1 61.93 37.02 6.25
C MET A 1 61.23 36.33 5.13
N ARG A 2 61.19 36.99 3.94
CA ARG A 2 60.94 36.54 2.56
C ARG A 2 59.74 35.60 2.32
N SER A 3 58.57 36.04 1.85
CA SER A 3 58.24 36.56 0.49
C SER A 3 58.69 35.66 -0.67
N ARG A 4 57.70 35.04 -1.34
CA ARG A 4 57.68 34.97 -2.83
C ARG A 4 56.26 34.65 -3.36
N ARG A 5 55.71 35.63 -4.09
CA ARG A 5 54.63 35.56 -5.07
C ARG A 5 55.09 34.82 -6.33
N LEU A 6 54.18 34.22 -7.06
CA LEU A 6 54.14 34.09 -8.53
C LEU A 6 52.74 33.58 -8.88
N LEU A 7 51.81 34.38 -9.36
CA LEU A 7 51.56 34.90 -10.70
C LEU A 7 51.13 33.83 -11.73
N LYS A 8 49.80 33.89 -12.03
CA LYS A 8 49.12 33.89 -13.35
C LYS A 8 49.59 32.95 -14.45
N LYS A 9 48.60 32.17 -14.99
CA LYS A 9 48.29 32.20 -16.44
C LYS A 9 46.94 31.51 -16.71
N SER A 10 45.96 32.27 -17.22
CA SER A 10 44.89 31.81 -18.10
C SER A 10 45.42 31.56 -19.52
N PRO A 11 44.74 30.74 -20.30
CA PRO A 11 44.48 31.12 -21.66
C PRO A 11 42.96 31.08 -21.96
N SER A 12 42.53 32.21 -22.44
CA SER A 12 41.35 32.44 -23.26
C SER A 12 41.54 31.82 -24.66
N GLY A 13 40.40 31.38 -25.20
CA GLY A 13 40.25 31.28 -26.65
C GLY A 13 39.78 29.92 -27.14
N ILE A 14 38.51 29.84 -27.49
CA ILE A 14 38.02 29.55 -28.87
C ILE A 14 36.51 29.77 -28.83
N LEU A 15 36.12 30.92 -29.34
CA LEU A 15 34.79 31.23 -29.85
C LEU A 15 34.94 31.13 -31.37
N THR A 16 34.14 30.29 -32.04
CA THR A 16 33.58 30.62 -33.38
C THR A 16 32.76 29.46 -33.94
N ALA A 17 31.61 29.84 -34.41
CA ALA A 17 30.83 29.33 -35.53
C ALA A 17 30.05 28.04 -35.38
N LEU A 18 28.71 28.23 -35.33
CA LEU A 18 27.85 27.76 -36.43
C LEU A 18 26.46 28.44 -36.26
N ARG A 19 26.32 29.48 -37.09
CA ARG A 19 25.04 30.05 -37.52
C ARG A 19 24.52 29.28 -38.73
N ASP A 20 23.20 29.25 -38.82
CA ASP A 20 22.39 29.03 -40.01
C ASP A 20 22.17 27.58 -40.48
N SER A 21 20.97 27.07 -40.15
CA SER A 21 20.18 26.40 -41.17
C SER A 21 18.69 26.75 -40.98
N THR A 22 18.26 27.47 -41.97
CA THR A 22 16.96 28.05 -42.26
C THR A 22 15.80 27.04 -42.23
N PHE A 23 14.74 27.40 -41.53
CA PHE A 23 13.40 26.88 -41.71
C PHE A 23 12.88 27.21 -43.12
N ARG A 24 12.55 26.22 -43.91
CA ARG A 24 11.67 26.38 -45.09
C ARG A 24 10.32 25.71 -44.80
N SER A 25 9.32 26.56 -44.76
CA SER A 25 7.91 26.29 -44.87
C SER A 25 7.58 25.54 -46.17
N ALA A 26 6.82 24.48 -46.08
CA ALA A 26 6.04 23.95 -47.21
C ALA A 26 4.61 23.79 -46.79
N ARG A 27 3.77 24.70 -47.29
CA ARG A 27 2.30 24.56 -47.35
C ARG A 27 1.98 23.49 -48.40
N GLY A 28 1.12 22.55 -48.08
CA GLY A 28 0.50 21.63 -48.99
C GLY A 28 -0.87 21.27 -48.48
N VAL A 29 -1.88 22.03 -48.98
CA VAL A 29 -3.29 21.75 -48.86
C VAL A 29 -3.66 20.61 -49.80
N SER A 30 -4.32 19.60 -49.34
CA SER A 30 -5.17 18.78 -50.21
C SER A 30 -6.28 18.11 -49.37
N SER A 31 -7.48 18.54 -49.63
CA SER A 31 -8.76 18.01 -49.18
C SER A 31 -9.00 16.61 -49.77
N LEU A 32 -9.54 15.70 -48.96
CA LEU A 32 -10.39 14.62 -49.46
C LEU A 32 -11.50 14.37 -48.42
N ALA A 33 -12.64 14.90 -48.73
CA ALA A 33 -13.90 14.53 -48.13
C ALA A 33 -14.47 13.31 -48.95
N ALA A 34 -14.83 12.24 -48.24
CA ALA A 34 -15.73 11.21 -48.73
C ALA A 34 -16.38 10.59 -47.51
N ALA A 35 -17.59 10.95 -47.20
CA ALA A 35 -18.87 10.35 -47.56
C ALA A 35 -19.27 9.19 -46.62
N LEU A 36 -20.12 9.56 -45.63
CA LEU A 36 -21.04 8.64 -44.93
C LEU A 36 -22.24 8.34 -45.83
N PRO A 37 -22.88 7.17 -45.73
CA PRO A 37 -24.29 7.06 -46.01
C PRO A 37 -25.11 6.93 -44.73
N ALA A 38 -26.05 7.82 -44.58
CA ALA A 38 -27.18 7.73 -43.69
C ALA A 38 -28.21 6.73 -44.26
N GLU A 39 -28.67 5.80 -43.44
CA GLU A 39 -29.96 5.17 -43.65
C GLU A 39 -30.89 5.40 -42.47
N ARG A 40 -31.85 6.29 -42.71
CA ARG A 40 -33.13 6.44 -42.00
C ARG A 40 -34.11 5.43 -42.55
N ARG A 41 -34.79 4.68 -41.70
CA ARG A 41 -36.19 4.20 -41.87
C ARG A 41 -36.75 4.01 -40.45
N VAL A 42 -37.62 4.75 -40.02
CA VAL A 42 -39.03 5.18 -40.09
C VAL A 42 -40.03 4.01 -40.15
N LEU A 43 -40.93 4.04 -39.13
CA LEU A 43 -42.26 3.44 -38.95
C LEU A 43 -42.30 1.96 -38.53
N ALA A 44 -43.15 1.53 -37.58
CA ALA A 44 -44.56 1.87 -37.39
C ALA A 44 -45.05 1.54 -35.98
N ARG A 45 -45.99 2.35 -35.52
CA ARG A 45 -46.93 2.08 -34.43
C ARG A 45 -47.76 0.83 -34.70
N ARG A 46 -47.93 -0.03 -33.69
CA ARG A 46 -49.23 -0.73 -33.49
C ARG A 46 -49.42 -0.94 -31.98
N GLY A 47 -50.53 -0.41 -31.51
CA GLY A 47 -51.05 -0.58 -30.17
C GLY A 47 -51.69 -1.97 -30.02
N GLY A 48 -51.67 -2.46 -28.81
CA GLY A 48 -52.31 -3.76 -28.45
C GLY A 48 -52.54 -3.78 -26.93
N ARG A 49 -53.72 -3.44 -26.55
CA ARG A 49 -54.54 -3.70 -25.35
C ARG A 49 -53.91 -4.46 -24.17
N VAL A 50 -54.03 -3.78 -23.03
CA VAL A 50 -54.04 -4.29 -21.66
C VAL A 50 -55.11 -5.40 -21.51
N ARG A 51 -54.73 -6.54 -20.94
CA ARG A 51 -55.63 -7.46 -20.26
C ARG A 51 -55.13 -7.67 -18.83
N ARG A 52 -55.94 -7.23 -17.86
CA ARG A 52 -55.92 -7.63 -16.45
C ARG A 52 -56.49 -9.04 -16.35
N ALA A 53 -55.83 -9.94 -15.64
CA ALA A 53 -56.34 -11.07 -14.89
C ALA A 53 -55.15 -11.60 -14.05
N GLY A 54 -55.21 -12.01 -12.81
CA GLY A 54 -56.23 -12.24 -11.84
C GLY A 54 -55.49 -12.73 -10.60
N LEU A 55 -55.99 -12.36 -9.47
CA LEU A 55 -55.54 -12.83 -8.14
C LEU A 55 -55.51 -14.35 -8.08
N PHE A 56 -54.43 -14.94 -7.54
CA PHE A 56 -54.49 -16.29 -6.99
C PHE A 56 -54.15 -16.21 -5.50
N GLU A 57 -55.15 -16.55 -4.71
CA GLU A 57 -55.06 -16.76 -3.24
C GLU A 57 -54.23 -17.99 -2.93
N GLN A 58 -53.38 -17.88 -1.90
CA GLN A 58 -52.69 -19.02 -1.30
C GLN A 58 -53.51 -19.58 -0.14
N PRO A 59 -53.66 -20.92 -0.01
CA PRO A 59 -54.24 -21.52 1.20
C PRO A 59 -53.21 -21.70 2.29
N PRO A 60 -53.64 -21.74 3.56
CA PRO A 60 -52.76 -21.82 4.74
C PRO A 60 -52.24 -23.25 4.95
N MET A 61 -50.87 -23.37 5.09
CA MET A 61 -50.25 -24.64 5.50
C MET A 61 -50.28 -24.79 7.03
N ARG A 62 -50.89 -25.86 7.47
CA ARG A 62 -50.96 -26.31 8.86
C ARG A 62 -49.61 -26.83 9.33
N VAL A 63 -49.24 -26.39 10.53
CA VAL A 63 -48.12 -26.91 11.32
C VAL A 63 -48.44 -28.33 11.79
N GLY A 64 -47.64 -29.30 11.37
CA GLY A 64 -47.64 -30.67 11.89
C GLY A 64 -46.32 -30.95 12.60
N LEU A 65 -46.40 -31.03 13.94
CA LEU A 65 -45.31 -31.42 14.82
C LEU A 65 -45.20 -32.96 14.78
N ALA A 66 -44.12 -33.50 14.20
CA ALA A 66 -43.76 -34.91 14.30
C ALA A 66 -42.42 -35.06 15.02
N VAL A 67 -42.46 -35.52 16.25
CA VAL A 67 -41.31 -35.97 17.03
C VAL A 67 -40.97 -37.39 16.56
N ALA A 68 -39.81 -37.56 15.91
CA ALA A 68 -39.22 -38.86 15.62
C ALA A 68 -37.95 -39.01 16.45
N VAL A 69 -38.04 -39.86 17.49
CA VAL A 69 -36.89 -40.37 18.24
C VAL A 69 -36.24 -41.49 17.41
N CYS A 70 -35.04 -41.31 16.91
CA CYS A 70 -34.23 -42.38 16.40
C CYS A 70 -32.97 -42.56 17.24
N PHE A 71 -32.89 -43.70 17.91
CA PHE A 71 -31.67 -44.26 18.47
C PHE A 71 -30.72 -44.57 17.34
N ALA A 72 -29.52 -43.90 17.32
CA ALA A 72 -28.45 -44.31 16.46
C ALA A 72 -27.32 -44.93 17.26
N VAL A 73 -26.97 -46.10 16.85
CA VAL A 73 -25.93 -46.98 17.37
C VAL A 73 -24.55 -46.29 17.18
N LEU A 74 -23.82 -46.20 18.28
CA LEU A 74 -22.40 -45.81 18.32
C LEU A 74 -21.55 -46.87 17.60
N SER A 75 -21.09 -46.56 16.40
CA SER A 75 -19.92 -47.18 15.79
C SER A 75 -18.82 -46.10 15.73
N GLY A 76 -17.84 -46.26 16.62
CA GLY A 76 -16.68 -45.40 16.68
C GLY A 76 -15.84 -45.50 15.45
N TRP A 77 -15.81 -44.43 14.66
CA TRP A 77 -14.70 -44.11 13.77
C TRP A 77 -13.94 -42.96 14.38
N SER A 78 -12.83 -43.30 15.02
CA SER A 78 -11.80 -42.36 15.40
C SER A 78 -11.17 -41.83 14.10
N MET A 79 -11.72 -40.74 13.58
CA MET A 79 -10.99 -39.92 12.61
C MET A 79 -9.94 -39.18 13.43
N ALA A 80 -8.69 -39.67 13.37
CA ALA A 80 -7.55 -38.85 13.74
C ALA A 80 -7.49 -37.68 12.76
N GLY A 81 -8.30 -36.64 13.01
CA GLY A 81 -8.10 -35.32 12.44
C GLY A 81 -6.80 -34.81 13.03
N ALA A 82 -5.76 -34.70 12.20
CA ALA A 82 -4.65 -33.82 12.53
C ALA A 82 -5.28 -32.44 12.77
N GLU A 83 -5.38 -32.03 14.02
CA GLU A 83 -5.53 -30.62 14.37
C GLU A 83 -4.31 -29.92 13.78
N GLU A 84 -4.45 -29.33 12.58
CA GLU A 84 -3.64 -28.17 12.22
C GLU A 84 -3.97 -27.13 13.30
N GLY A 85 -3.18 -27.07 14.34
CA GLY A 85 -3.22 -26.02 15.34
C GLY A 85 -3.18 -24.71 14.57
N THR A 86 -4.30 -24.00 14.54
CA THR A 86 -4.34 -22.63 14.00
C THR A 86 -3.48 -21.81 14.95
N ASP A 87 -2.20 -21.73 14.63
CA ASP A 87 -1.22 -20.92 15.35
C ASP A 87 -1.73 -19.46 15.27
N ALA A 88 -2.30 -18.97 16.37
CA ALA A 88 -2.91 -17.66 16.43
C ALA A 88 -1.81 -16.63 16.08
N ARG A 89 -1.94 -15.96 14.93
CA ARG A 89 -0.92 -15.02 14.45
C ARG A 89 -0.66 -13.93 15.48
N GLN A 90 0.61 -13.61 15.68
CA GLN A 90 1.05 -12.65 16.69
C GLN A 90 2.04 -11.65 16.10
N ARG A 91 1.97 -10.41 16.58
CA ARG A 91 2.96 -9.39 16.26
C ARG A 91 4.33 -9.76 16.83
N VAL A 92 5.40 -9.32 16.18
CA VAL A 92 6.78 -9.64 16.56
C VAL A 92 7.07 -9.30 18.03
N ARG A 93 6.51 -8.22 18.54
CA ARG A 93 6.64 -7.79 19.95
C ARG A 93 6.00 -8.79 20.93
N ASN A 94 4.87 -9.39 20.57
CA ASN A 94 4.19 -10.40 21.40
C ASN A 94 4.97 -11.73 21.45
N LEU A 95 5.89 -11.95 20.52
CA LEU A 95 6.84 -13.06 20.55
C LEU A 95 8.03 -12.81 21.48
N GLY A 96 8.09 -11.62 22.11
CA GLY A 96 9.22 -11.20 22.95
C GLY A 96 10.39 -10.58 22.17
N ILE A 97 10.22 -10.32 20.87
CA ILE A 97 11.22 -9.69 20.01
C ILE A 97 10.94 -8.19 19.97
N ILE A 98 11.69 -7.43 20.74
CA ILE A 98 11.52 -5.97 20.90
C ILE A 98 12.42 -5.25 19.91
N ILE A 99 11.83 -4.41 19.06
CA ILE A 99 12.54 -3.61 18.08
C ILE A 99 12.67 -2.17 18.60
N GLY A 100 13.91 -1.71 18.72
CA GLY A 100 14.22 -0.34 19.13
C GLY A 100 13.99 -0.05 20.61
N ASN A 101 14.08 1.24 20.97
CA ASN A 101 14.07 1.73 22.33
C ASN A 101 12.82 2.54 22.69
N TYR A 102 12.13 3.12 21.70
CA TYR A 102 10.92 3.89 21.95
C TYR A 102 9.71 2.99 22.20
N ALA A 103 8.84 3.43 23.11
CA ALA A 103 7.58 2.75 23.38
C ALA A 103 6.63 2.87 22.16
N PRO A 104 5.83 1.84 21.86
CA PRO A 104 4.75 1.99 20.89
C PRO A 104 3.60 2.81 21.49
N GLY A 105 2.75 3.36 20.61
CA GLY A 105 1.43 3.88 20.99
C GLY A 105 0.46 2.77 21.38
N SER A 106 -0.77 3.14 21.70
CA SER A 106 -1.80 2.22 22.24
C SER A 106 -2.14 1.06 21.33
N PHE A 107 -2.13 1.28 20.00
CA PHE A 107 -2.44 0.27 18.99
C PHE A 107 -1.18 -0.30 18.34
N ASN A 108 -0.01 0.31 18.59
CA ASN A 108 1.23 0.06 17.86
C ASN A 108 0.98 0.06 16.34
N ALA A 109 0.32 1.09 15.83
CA ALA A 109 -0.14 1.21 14.47
C ALA A 109 -0.03 2.64 13.94
N ILE A 110 -0.11 2.83 12.62
CA ILE A 110 -0.11 4.16 11.99
C ILE A 110 -1.26 5.04 12.52
N THR A 111 -2.34 4.43 12.96
CA THR A 111 -3.53 5.05 13.53
C THR A 111 -3.36 5.57 14.97
N ASP A 112 -2.20 5.35 15.60
CA ASP A 112 -1.85 6.05 16.84
C ASP A 112 -1.59 7.55 16.59
N VAL A 113 -1.33 7.93 15.33
CA VAL A 113 -1.26 9.33 14.94
C VAL A 113 -2.67 9.90 14.81
N PRO A 114 -3.02 10.95 15.58
CA PRO A 114 -4.38 11.49 15.63
C PRO A 114 -4.92 11.89 14.25
N GLY A 115 -6.13 11.48 13.94
CA GLY A 115 -6.85 11.77 12.69
C GLY A 115 -6.63 10.75 11.58
N VAL A 116 -5.61 9.91 11.68
CA VAL A 116 -5.30 8.88 10.67
C VAL A 116 -6.31 7.73 10.76
N LYS A 117 -6.82 7.32 9.59
CA LYS A 117 -7.73 6.16 9.45
C LYS A 117 -7.20 5.20 8.39
N VAL A 118 -7.45 3.91 8.58
CA VAL A 118 -7.08 2.85 7.64
C VAL A 118 -8.29 1.99 7.31
N GLY A 119 -8.44 1.65 6.03
CA GLY A 119 -9.48 0.75 5.53
C GLY A 119 -8.92 -0.28 4.57
N HIS A 120 -9.60 -1.42 4.48
CA HIS A 120 -9.19 -2.53 3.60
C HIS A 120 -10.39 -3.15 2.91
N GLN A 121 -10.20 -3.53 1.64
CA GLN A 121 -11.07 -4.46 0.95
C GLN A 121 -10.22 -5.63 0.44
N THR A 122 -10.54 -6.85 0.89
CA THR A 122 -9.81 -8.08 0.57
C THR A 122 -10.62 -8.90 -0.44
N LEU A 123 -9.96 -9.35 -1.52
CA LEU A 123 -10.58 -10.13 -2.59
C LEU A 123 -9.92 -11.49 -2.69
N ILE A 124 -10.66 -12.55 -2.35
CA ILE A 124 -10.23 -13.95 -2.41
C ILE A 124 -11.32 -14.75 -3.11
N SER A 125 -11.02 -15.34 -4.27
CA SER A 125 -11.94 -16.23 -4.98
C SER A 125 -11.21 -17.16 -5.95
N GLY A 126 -11.83 -18.28 -6.29
CA GLY A 126 -11.30 -19.27 -7.23
C GLY A 126 -10.10 -20.05 -6.71
N GLU A 127 -9.80 -21.19 -7.37
CA GLU A 127 -8.72 -22.10 -7.04
C GLU A 127 -8.16 -22.73 -8.31
N GLY A 128 -6.99 -23.42 -8.22
CA GLY A 128 -6.36 -24.18 -9.29
C GLY A 128 -5.65 -23.33 -10.33
N ALA A 129 -5.67 -23.80 -11.60
CA ALA A 129 -4.92 -23.18 -12.69
C ALA A 129 -5.37 -21.77 -13.01
N LEU A 130 -4.42 -20.89 -13.37
CA LEU A 130 -4.68 -19.54 -13.81
C LEU A 130 -5.58 -19.52 -15.04
N LYS A 131 -6.66 -18.76 -14.95
CA LYS A 131 -7.53 -18.37 -16.07
C LYS A 131 -7.55 -16.84 -16.15
N PRO A 132 -6.75 -16.21 -17.03
CA PRO A 132 -6.63 -14.76 -17.10
C PRO A 132 -8.00 -14.06 -17.19
N GLY A 133 -8.23 -13.08 -16.33
CA GLY A 133 -9.50 -12.36 -16.20
C GLY A 133 -10.58 -13.05 -15.36
N GLN A 134 -10.33 -14.28 -14.88
CA GLN A 134 -11.28 -15.07 -14.08
C GLN A 134 -10.73 -15.45 -12.69
N GLY A 135 -9.40 -15.55 -12.55
CA GLY A 135 -8.74 -15.92 -11.29
C GLY A 135 -7.82 -17.14 -11.39
N PRO A 136 -7.37 -17.69 -10.26
CA PRO A 136 -7.70 -17.34 -8.86
C PRO A 136 -7.32 -15.91 -8.45
N VAL A 137 -8.15 -15.29 -7.61
CA VAL A 137 -7.98 -13.93 -7.12
C VAL A 137 -7.43 -13.95 -5.69
N ARG A 138 -6.30 -13.26 -5.48
CA ARG A 138 -5.65 -13.08 -4.16
C ARG A 138 -5.08 -11.66 -4.10
N THR A 139 -5.96 -10.68 -3.99
CA THR A 139 -5.60 -9.25 -4.07
C THR A 139 -6.50 -8.39 -3.18
N GLY A 140 -6.39 -7.08 -3.31
CA GLY A 140 -7.25 -6.13 -2.61
C GLY A 140 -6.72 -4.70 -2.67
N VAL A 141 -7.33 -3.85 -1.87
CA VAL A 141 -6.93 -2.45 -1.69
C VAL A 141 -6.86 -2.11 -0.20
N THR A 142 -5.84 -1.32 0.15
CA THR A 142 -5.68 -0.72 1.48
C THR A 142 -5.64 0.78 1.30
N VAL A 143 -6.38 1.52 2.13
CA VAL A 143 -6.43 2.97 2.06
C VAL A 143 -6.01 3.59 3.38
N ILE A 144 -5.34 4.75 3.31
CA ILE A 144 -4.97 5.57 4.45
C ILE A 144 -5.56 6.96 4.23
N ILE A 145 -6.40 7.41 5.16
CA ILE A 145 -6.94 8.76 5.18
C ILE A 145 -6.14 9.57 6.20
N PRO A 146 -5.39 10.60 5.80
CA PRO A 146 -4.51 11.37 6.69
C PRO A 146 -5.27 12.12 7.78
N ARG A 147 -6.44 12.64 7.46
CA ARG A 147 -7.36 13.34 8.35
C ARG A 147 -8.73 13.49 7.70
N ASP A 148 -9.74 13.83 8.51
CA ASP A 148 -11.04 14.24 7.99
C ASP A 148 -10.93 15.57 7.23
N ASP A 149 -11.74 15.70 6.19
CA ASP A 149 -11.78 16.89 5.34
C ASP A 149 -10.41 17.25 4.72
N VAL A 150 -9.68 16.20 4.28
CA VAL A 150 -8.30 16.35 3.77
C VAL A 150 -8.19 17.27 2.55
N TRP A 151 -9.27 17.41 1.76
CA TRP A 151 -9.31 18.31 0.61
C TRP A 151 -9.16 19.77 1.03
N HIS A 152 -9.96 20.23 2.01
CA HIS A 152 -9.90 21.59 2.50
C HIS A 152 -8.82 21.83 3.55
N LYS A 153 -8.40 20.76 4.25
CA LYS A 153 -7.43 20.79 5.36
C LYS A 153 -6.24 19.90 5.03
N LYS A 154 -5.45 20.32 4.04
CA LYS A 154 -4.28 19.56 3.57
C LYS A 154 -3.29 19.30 4.71
N VAL A 155 -2.52 18.24 4.57
CA VAL A 155 -1.43 17.88 5.49
C VAL A 155 -0.08 18.09 4.83
N ALA A 156 0.93 18.55 5.59
CA ALA A 156 2.30 18.59 5.08
C ALA A 156 2.76 17.19 4.70
N ALA A 157 3.46 17.06 3.58
CA ALA A 157 3.93 15.75 3.07
C ALA A 157 5.29 15.86 2.38
N GLY A 158 5.98 14.73 2.33
CA GLY A 158 7.22 14.57 1.59
C GLY A 158 7.42 13.12 1.19
N SER A 159 8.16 12.88 0.13
CA SER A 159 8.34 11.54 -0.42
C SER A 159 9.81 11.22 -0.73
N PHE A 160 10.10 9.94 -0.89
CA PHE A 160 11.39 9.45 -1.32
C PHE A 160 11.23 8.15 -2.12
N VAL A 161 11.79 8.13 -3.32
CA VAL A 161 11.90 6.93 -4.14
C VAL A 161 13.28 6.34 -3.90
N LEU A 162 13.36 5.20 -3.23
CA LEU A 162 14.61 4.48 -3.00
C LEU A 162 14.99 3.69 -4.25
N ASN A 163 14.01 3.04 -4.87
CA ASN A 163 14.15 2.28 -6.11
C ASN A 163 12.84 2.37 -6.91
N GLY A 164 12.93 2.75 -8.18
CA GLY A 164 11.79 3.20 -8.97
C GLY A 164 11.18 2.15 -9.91
N THR A 165 11.41 0.85 -9.69
CA THR A 165 10.77 -0.19 -10.48
C THR A 165 9.34 -0.43 -9.98
N GLY A 166 8.38 0.33 -10.51
CA GLY A 166 6.98 0.29 -10.10
C GLY A 166 6.32 1.66 -10.20
N GLU A 167 5.21 1.84 -9.48
CA GLU A 167 4.45 3.08 -9.55
C GLU A 167 3.95 3.53 -8.16
N MET A 168 4.09 4.82 -7.91
CA MET A 168 3.33 5.56 -6.91
C MET A 168 2.90 6.88 -7.55
N THR A 169 1.64 6.96 -7.97
CA THR A 169 1.11 8.14 -8.65
C THR A 169 1.09 9.37 -7.73
N GLY A 170 1.01 10.57 -8.29
CA GLY A 170 0.85 11.81 -7.53
C GLY A 170 2.10 12.30 -6.81
N LEU A 171 3.21 11.55 -6.77
CA LEU A 171 4.43 11.94 -6.05
C LEU A 171 5.07 13.21 -6.60
N ALA A 172 4.95 13.48 -7.90
CA ALA A 172 5.48 14.72 -8.50
C ALA A 172 4.84 15.96 -7.85
N TRP A 173 3.51 15.92 -7.64
CA TRP A 173 2.81 17.02 -6.97
C TRP A 173 3.14 17.10 -5.49
N VAL A 174 3.22 15.97 -4.78
CA VAL A 174 3.64 15.94 -3.37
C VAL A 174 5.04 16.53 -3.20
N ALA A 175 5.98 16.21 -4.09
CA ALA A 175 7.35 16.72 -4.03
C ALA A 175 7.44 18.22 -4.33
N GLU A 176 6.63 18.72 -5.28
CA GLU A 176 6.58 20.13 -5.66
C GLU A 176 5.88 20.98 -4.60
N SER A 177 4.70 20.52 -4.15
CA SER A 177 3.83 21.29 -3.25
C SER A 177 4.21 21.19 -1.77
N GLY A 178 4.82 20.08 -1.36
CA GLY A 178 5.14 19.81 0.04
C GLY A 178 3.92 19.41 0.89
N PHE A 179 2.79 19.04 0.26
CA PHE A 179 1.57 18.62 0.97
C PHE A 179 0.84 17.48 0.28
N LEU A 180 -0.14 16.92 0.99
CA LEU A 180 -1.07 15.90 0.54
C LEU A 180 -2.50 16.38 0.81
N GLU A 181 -3.41 16.18 -0.16
CA GLU A 181 -4.79 16.71 -0.12
C GLU A 181 -5.84 15.62 -0.46
N TYR A 182 -5.45 14.35 -0.43
CA TYR A 182 -6.31 13.21 -0.71
C TYR A 182 -5.85 11.95 0.05
N PRO A 183 -6.71 10.91 0.10
CA PRO A 183 -6.30 9.60 0.64
C PRO A 183 -5.16 8.97 -0.17
N ILE A 184 -4.39 8.10 0.50
CA ILE A 184 -3.39 7.23 -0.11
C ILE A 184 -4.02 5.86 -0.29
N ALA A 185 -3.87 5.25 -1.47
CA ALA A 185 -4.33 3.90 -1.73
C ALA A 185 -3.17 2.98 -2.13
N LEU A 186 -3.19 1.73 -1.65
CA LEU A 186 -2.24 0.68 -1.97
C LEU A 186 -2.98 -0.47 -2.65
N THR A 187 -2.39 -1.05 -3.71
CA THR A 187 -2.99 -2.15 -4.47
C THR A 187 -1.92 -2.97 -5.19
N ASN A 188 -2.29 -3.71 -6.25
CA ASN A 188 -1.32 -4.35 -7.13
C ASN A 188 -1.02 -3.51 -8.39
N THR A 189 0.08 -3.87 -9.08
CA THR A 189 0.64 -3.12 -10.21
C THR A 189 -0.38 -2.79 -11.30
N LEU A 190 -1.15 -3.78 -11.76
CA LEU A 190 -2.07 -3.56 -12.88
C LEU A 190 -3.41 -2.92 -12.48
N ASN A 191 -3.67 -2.80 -11.16
CA ASN A 191 -4.86 -2.13 -10.65
C ASN A 191 -4.67 -0.64 -10.37
N VAL A 192 -3.45 -0.10 -10.42
CA VAL A 192 -3.19 1.33 -10.13
C VAL A 192 -4.18 2.25 -10.84
N PRO A 193 -4.44 2.14 -12.16
CA PRO A 193 -5.39 3.04 -12.83
C PRO A 193 -6.84 2.90 -12.33
N ARG A 194 -7.29 1.67 -12.02
CA ARG A 194 -8.66 1.44 -11.51
C ARG A 194 -8.84 1.98 -10.10
N VAL A 195 -7.84 1.77 -9.26
CA VAL A 195 -7.86 2.27 -7.87
C VAL A 195 -7.78 3.80 -7.87
N ALA A 196 -6.98 4.41 -8.77
CA ALA A 196 -6.94 5.86 -8.94
C ALA A 196 -8.32 6.41 -9.33
N ASN A 197 -9.02 5.74 -10.27
CA ASN A 197 -10.40 6.10 -10.62
C ASN A 197 -11.34 6.02 -9.40
N GLY A 198 -11.24 4.94 -8.60
CA GLY A 198 -12.06 4.79 -7.39
C GLY A 198 -11.81 5.87 -6.34
N VAL A 199 -10.54 6.29 -6.14
CA VAL A 199 -10.20 7.41 -5.26
C VAL A 199 -10.81 8.71 -5.79
N MET A 200 -10.69 8.99 -7.11
CA MET A 200 -11.29 10.18 -7.73
C MET A 200 -12.81 10.21 -7.56
N SER A 201 -13.50 9.09 -7.83
CA SER A 201 -14.95 9.00 -7.68
C SER A 201 -15.41 9.22 -6.24
N TRP A 202 -14.67 8.66 -5.27
CA TRP A 202 -14.95 8.89 -3.85
C TRP A 202 -14.74 10.36 -3.48
N MET A 203 -13.62 10.98 -3.90
CA MET A 203 -13.33 12.40 -3.64
C MET A 203 -14.39 13.31 -4.23
N ILE A 204 -14.81 13.10 -5.48
CA ILE A 204 -15.87 13.89 -6.14
C ILE A 204 -17.21 13.72 -5.39
N LYS A 205 -17.51 12.51 -4.90
CA LYS A 205 -18.72 12.29 -4.09
C LYS A 205 -18.66 13.07 -2.75
N GLN A 206 -17.48 13.11 -2.10
CA GLN A 206 -17.31 13.86 -0.84
C GLN A 206 -17.24 15.37 -1.05
N TYR A 207 -16.66 15.80 -2.18
CA TYR A 207 -16.39 17.21 -2.53
C TYR A 207 -16.89 17.48 -3.96
N PRO A 208 -18.22 17.71 -4.13
CA PRO A 208 -18.82 17.82 -5.47
C PRO A 208 -18.34 18.99 -6.32
N ALA A 209 -17.67 19.98 -5.73
CA ALA A 209 -17.10 21.13 -6.44
C ALA A 209 -15.83 20.77 -7.23
N ILE A 210 -15.16 19.66 -6.92
CA ILE A 210 -13.94 19.23 -7.62
C ILE A 210 -14.17 19.14 -9.13
N GLY A 211 -13.35 19.86 -9.90
CA GLY A 211 -13.39 19.90 -11.36
C GLY A 211 -14.56 20.71 -11.94
N ILE A 212 -15.34 21.44 -11.11
CA ILE A 212 -16.41 22.34 -11.51
C ILE A 212 -16.11 23.77 -11.03
N GLU A 213 -16.06 23.98 -9.72
CA GLU A 213 -15.73 25.24 -9.07
C GLU A 213 -14.36 25.17 -8.38
N ASP A 214 -13.98 23.98 -7.94
CA ASP A 214 -12.68 23.67 -7.33
C ASP A 214 -11.69 23.10 -8.35
N ASP A 215 -10.41 23.07 -7.95
CA ASP A 215 -9.34 22.43 -8.69
C ASP A 215 -9.59 20.92 -8.94
N THR A 216 -8.77 20.32 -9.79
CA THR A 216 -8.73 18.88 -10.02
C THR A 216 -7.74 18.19 -9.08
N LEU A 217 -7.85 16.87 -8.93
CA LEU A 217 -6.97 16.07 -8.06
C LEU A 217 -6.11 15.08 -8.83
N THR A 218 -4.93 14.77 -8.27
CA THR A 218 -4.00 13.75 -8.77
C THR A 218 -3.81 12.69 -7.68
N PRO A 219 -4.58 11.58 -7.68
CA PRO A 219 -4.60 10.65 -6.55
C PRO A 219 -3.24 9.96 -6.33
N VAL A 220 -2.91 9.69 -5.07
CA VAL A 220 -1.75 8.89 -4.69
C VAL A 220 -2.16 7.43 -4.58
N VAL A 221 -1.68 6.61 -5.52
CA VAL A 221 -1.88 5.17 -5.54
C VAL A 221 -0.54 4.49 -5.75
N ALA A 222 -0.20 3.57 -4.84
CA ALA A 222 1.05 2.81 -4.86
C ALA A 222 0.78 1.31 -5.00
N GLU A 223 1.77 0.57 -5.46
CA GLU A 223 1.59 -0.84 -5.80
C GLU A 223 2.74 -1.74 -5.37
N CYS A 224 2.42 -3.03 -5.25
CA CYS A 224 3.36 -4.15 -5.27
C CYS A 224 2.79 -5.27 -6.12
N ASP A 225 3.63 -6.00 -6.85
CA ASP A 225 3.23 -7.10 -7.74
C ASP A 225 2.77 -8.33 -6.94
N ASP A 226 1.48 -8.69 -7.04
CA ASP A 226 0.90 -9.88 -6.43
C ASP A 226 0.74 -11.07 -7.40
N GLY A 227 1.26 -10.97 -8.61
CA GLY A 227 1.05 -11.92 -9.70
C GLY A 227 1.53 -13.36 -9.44
N ARG A 228 2.31 -13.60 -8.37
CA ARG A 228 2.67 -14.98 -7.97
C ARG A 228 1.46 -15.77 -7.47
N LEU A 229 0.56 -15.12 -6.73
CA LEU A 229 -0.62 -15.76 -6.11
C LEU A 229 -1.93 -15.37 -6.79
N ASN A 230 -1.94 -14.24 -7.51
CA ASN A 230 -3.12 -13.59 -8.05
C ASN A 230 -3.15 -13.63 -9.59
N ASP A 231 -4.34 -13.70 -10.16
CA ASP A 231 -4.58 -13.32 -11.57
C ASP A 231 -4.47 -11.79 -11.70
N ILE A 232 -3.25 -11.29 -11.73
CA ILE A 232 -2.98 -9.84 -11.77
C ILE A 232 -3.50 -9.19 -13.07
N GLN A 233 -3.51 -9.94 -14.20
CA GLN A 233 -4.00 -9.47 -15.49
C GLN A 233 -5.50 -9.18 -15.47
N GLY A 234 -6.26 -9.88 -14.62
CA GLY A 234 -7.71 -9.69 -14.46
C GLY A 234 -8.09 -8.33 -13.86
N ARG A 235 -7.16 -7.67 -13.16
CA ARG A 235 -7.38 -6.35 -12.54
C ARG A 235 -8.67 -6.33 -11.72
N HIS A 236 -8.76 -7.23 -10.75
CA HIS A 236 -10.00 -7.57 -10.05
C HIS A 236 -10.48 -6.52 -9.05
N VAL A 237 -9.62 -5.60 -8.60
CA VAL A 237 -10.04 -4.50 -7.71
C VAL A 237 -10.88 -3.51 -8.53
N SER A 238 -12.14 -3.35 -8.14
CA SER A 238 -13.10 -2.43 -8.75
C SER A 238 -13.10 -1.06 -8.04
N GLU A 239 -13.75 -0.09 -8.66
CA GLU A 239 -14.03 1.22 -8.05
C GLU A 239 -14.84 1.09 -6.77
N GLN A 240 -15.83 0.18 -6.74
CA GLN A 240 -16.66 -0.09 -5.57
C GLN A 240 -15.86 -0.64 -4.40
N ASP A 241 -14.84 -1.46 -4.66
CA ASP A 241 -13.93 -1.97 -3.61
C ASP A 241 -13.12 -0.84 -2.97
N VAL A 242 -12.68 0.13 -3.77
CA VAL A 242 -11.97 1.32 -3.29
C VAL A 242 -12.88 2.19 -2.43
N ILE A 243 -14.11 2.46 -2.91
CA ILE A 243 -15.11 3.24 -2.16
C ILE A 243 -15.46 2.54 -0.85
N ALA A 244 -15.67 1.21 -0.88
CA ALA A 244 -15.94 0.43 0.34
C ALA A 244 -14.77 0.49 1.34
N ALA A 245 -13.53 0.44 0.87
CA ALA A 245 -12.35 0.57 1.74
C ALA A 245 -12.26 1.97 2.36
N LEU A 246 -12.56 3.03 1.60
CA LEU A 246 -12.54 4.43 2.06
C LEU A 246 -13.68 4.71 3.05
N ASP A 247 -14.90 4.29 2.74
CA ASP A 247 -16.07 4.45 3.61
C ASP A 247 -15.96 3.63 4.91
N GLY A 248 -15.25 2.48 4.85
CA GLY A 248 -14.98 1.60 5.99
C GLY A 248 -13.71 1.95 6.78
N ALA A 249 -12.99 3.02 6.43
CA ALA A 249 -11.75 3.38 7.10
C ALA A 249 -11.99 3.88 8.53
N THR A 250 -11.24 3.34 9.49
CA THR A 250 -11.37 3.65 10.92
C THR A 250 -10.03 4.00 11.55
N SER A 251 -10.06 4.79 12.63
CA SER A 251 -8.96 4.89 13.59
C SER A 251 -9.00 3.68 14.53
N GLY A 252 -7.89 3.39 15.20
CA GLY A 252 -7.81 2.26 16.13
C GLY A 252 -6.96 1.10 15.58
N PRO A 253 -7.16 -0.14 16.05
CA PRO A 253 -6.36 -1.27 15.61
C PRO A 253 -6.45 -1.51 14.10
N VAL A 254 -5.30 -1.66 13.45
CA VAL A 254 -5.21 -1.96 12.01
C VAL A 254 -5.08 -3.46 11.81
N LYS A 255 -5.84 -4.03 10.87
CA LYS A 255 -5.65 -5.43 10.44
C LYS A 255 -4.36 -5.56 9.64
N GLU A 256 -3.59 -6.63 9.89
CA GLU A 256 -2.27 -6.86 9.31
C GLU A 256 -2.18 -8.21 8.58
N GLY A 257 -1.07 -8.44 7.90
CA GLY A 257 -0.79 -9.67 7.17
C GLY A 257 -1.57 -9.76 5.86
N THR A 258 -2.33 -10.85 5.72
CA THR A 258 -3.04 -11.25 4.50
C THR A 258 -4.37 -10.49 4.35
N VAL A 259 -4.31 -9.17 4.21
CA VAL A 259 -5.50 -8.30 4.17
C VAL A 259 -5.30 -7.17 3.15
N GLY A 260 -6.39 -6.75 2.50
CA GLY A 260 -6.37 -5.65 1.54
C GLY A 260 -5.31 -5.83 0.45
N ALA A 261 -4.51 -4.80 0.20
CA ALA A 261 -3.39 -4.85 -0.74
C ALA A 261 -2.35 -5.93 -0.39
N GLY A 262 -2.27 -6.35 0.88
CA GLY A 262 -1.33 -7.36 1.35
C GLY A 262 -1.70 -8.80 1.00
N THR A 263 -2.89 -9.05 0.45
CA THR A 263 -3.45 -10.40 0.28
C THR A 263 -2.59 -11.32 -0.58
N GLY A 264 -2.02 -10.85 -1.70
CA GLY A 264 -1.17 -11.66 -2.59
C GLY A 264 0.33 -11.47 -2.39
N MET A 265 0.78 -10.72 -1.39
CA MET A 265 2.18 -10.31 -1.23
C MET A 265 3.07 -11.40 -0.66
N VAL A 266 4.33 -11.43 -1.12
CA VAL A 266 5.37 -12.40 -0.69
C VAL A 266 6.59 -11.62 -0.22
N SER A 267 7.02 -11.83 1.02
CA SER A 267 8.18 -11.13 1.57
C SER A 267 9.18 -12.12 2.19
N TYR A 268 10.44 -11.99 1.83
CA TYR A 268 11.51 -12.92 2.25
C TYR A 268 11.18 -14.40 1.97
N GLY A 269 10.42 -14.68 0.89
CA GLY A 269 9.99 -16.05 0.55
C GLY A 269 9.00 -16.66 1.53
N PHE A 270 8.42 -15.87 2.43
CA PHE A 270 7.24 -16.17 3.25
C PHE A 270 6.06 -15.34 2.78
N LYS A 271 4.86 -15.62 3.28
CA LYS A 271 3.71 -14.76 3.07
C LYS A 271 3.98 -13.40 3.71
N GLY A 272 3.94 -12.35 2.90
CA GLY A 272 4.07 -10.96 3.29
C GLY A 272 2.70 -10.29 3.48
N GLY A 273 2.62 -8.97 3.32
CA GLY A 273 1.36 -8.24 3.37
C GLY A 273 1.42 -6.90 4.07
N ILE A 274 0.30 -6.51 4.67
CA ILE A 274 0.20 -5.27 5.45
C ILE A 274 0.85 -5.45 6.81
N GLY A 275 1.68 -4.49 7.20
CA GLY A 275 2.20 -4.41 8.56
C GLY A 275 2.21 -2.98 9.06
N THR A 276 2.11 -2.80 10.37
CA THR A 276 2.11 -1.47 10.97
C THR A 276 2.83 -1.47 12.32
N ALA A 277 3.34 -0.32 12.71
CA ALA A 277 3.91 -0.06 14.02
C ALA A 277 3.91 1.43 14.33
N SER A 278 4.06 1.78 15.59
CA SER A 278 4.24 3.18 16.03
C SER A 278 5.32 3.34 17.09
N ARG A 279 5.74 4.58 17.29
CA ARG A 279 6.62 5.00 18.37
C ARG A 279 6.12 6.31 18.94
N THR A 280 6.08 6.38 20.27
CA THR A 280 5.78 7.61 21.00
C THR A 280 7.07 8.12 21.65
N LEU A 281 7.43 9.36 21.34
CA LEU A 281 8.60 10.00 21.95
C LEU A 281 8.28 10.45 23.38
N PRO A 282 9.26 10.42 24.31
CA PRO A 282 9.10 11.02 25.62
C PRO A 282 8.81 12.53 25.52
N GLU A 283 8.12 13.09 26.51
CA GLU A 283 7.81 14.53 26.61
C GLU A 283 9.04 15.43 26.41
N LYS A 284 10.17 15.05 27.03
CA LYS A 284 11.45 15.78 26.88
C LYS A 284 11.98 15.83 25.44
N GLU A 285 11.48 14.97 24.56
CA GLU A 285 11.80 14.90 23.14
C GLU A 285 10.63 15.37 22.26
N GLY A 286 9.61 15.98 22.88
CA GLY A 286 8.47 16.61 22.22
C GLY A 286 7.15 15.84 22.32
N GLY A 287 7.13 14.62 22.86
CA GLY A 287 5.90 13.82 23.06
C GLY A 287 5.24 13.33 21.78
N TYR A 288 5.88 13.50 20.63
CA TYR A 288 5.29 13.19 19.31
C TYR A 288 5.16 11.70 19.05
N THR A 289 4.18 11.37 18.22
CA THR A 289 3.94 10.01 17.72
C THR A 289 4.38 9.88 16.26
N ILE A 290 5.03 8.76 15.94
CA ILE A 290 5.30 8.33 14.57
C ILE A 290 4.63 6.99 14.36
N GLY A 291 3.81 6.91 13.32
CA GLY A 291 3.17 5.67 12.88
C GLY A 291 3.65 5.30 11.49
N VAL A 292 3.81 4.00 11.24
CA VAL A 292 4.24 3.46 9.95
C VAL A 292 3.28 2.36 9.52
N LEU A 293 2.90 2.35 8.24
CA LEU A 293 2.21 1.23 7.58
C LEU A 293 3.02 0.83 6.34
N VAL A 294 3.18 -0.47 6.15
CA VAL A 294 3.87 -1.03 4.98
C VAL A 294 2.98 -2.00 4.21
N ASN A 295 3.20 -2.08 2.89
CA ASN A 295 2.80 -3.22 2.06
C ASN A 295 4.06 -3.96 1.64
N ALA A 296 4.36 -5.08 2.30
CA ALA A 296 5.64 -5.78 2.20
C ALA A 296 5.57 -6.95 1.19
N ASN A 297 6.31 -6.80 0.09
CA ASN A 297 6.41 -7.76 -1.01
C ASN A 297 7.86 -7.86 -1.52
N HIS A 298 8.84 -8.01 -0.64
CA HIS A 298 10.25 -7.85 -0.98
C HIS A 298 11.17 -8.87 -0.30
N GLY A 299 12.42 -8.91 -0.74
CA GLY A 299 13.51 -9.64 -0.10
C GLY A 299 13.53 -11.14 -0.42
N ARG A 300 14.66 -11.75 -0.18
CA ARG A 300 14.88 -13.20 -0.34
C ARG A 300 15.10 -13.84 1.02
N ARG A 301 14.67 -15.10 1.19
CA ARG A 301 14.72 -15.79 2.48
C ARG A 301 16.08 -15.70 3.19
N PRO A 302 17.23 -15.95 2.55
CA PRO A 302 18.53 -15.89 3.24
C PRO A 302 18.91 -14.49 3.76
N GLU A 303 18.23 -13.43 3.28
CA GLU A 303 18.51 -12.04 3.65
C GLU A 303 17.81 -11.63 4.95
N LEU A 304 16.72 -12.32 5.35
CA LEU A 304 15.90 -11.90 6.48
C LEU A 304 16.72 -11.78 7.78
N VAL A 305 16.69 -10.58 8.35
CA VAL A 305 17.26 -10.25 9.66
C VAL A 305 16.11 -9.84 10.59
N VAL A 306 16.09 -10.36 11.80
CA VAL A 306 15.07 -10.06 12.82
C VAL A 306 15.78 -9.68 14.11
N GLY A 307 15.60 -8.43 14.55
CA GLY A 307 16.25 -7.94 15.77
C GLY A 307 17.79 -8.07 15.74
N GLY A 308 18.42 -7.94 14.57
CA GLY A 308 19.86 -8.11 14.37
C GLY A 308 20.32 -9.55 14.14
N VAL A 309 19.45 -10.55 14.28
CA VAL A 309 19.77 -11.96 14.06
C VAL A 309 19.50 -12.35 12.59
N PRO A 310 20.44 -12.98 11.86
CA PRO A 310 20.27 -13.37 10.46
C PRO A 310 19.39 -14.64 10.34
N VAL A 311 18.13 -14.52 10.75
CA VAL A 311 17.15 -15.61 10.83
C VAL A 311 16.99 -16.33 9.50
N GLY A 312 17.00 -15.58 8.39
CA GLY A 312 16.84 -16.17 7.06
C GLY A 312 17.91 -17.19 6.67
N LYS A 313 19.14 -17.02 7.17
CA LYS A 313 20.25 -18.00 6.97
C LYS A 313 20.10 -19.22 7.87
N LEU A 314 19.47 -19.05 9.03
CA LEU A 314 19.25 -20.13 10.01
C LEU A 314 17.95 -20.89 9.73
N TYR A 315 17.07 -20.32 8.91
CA TYR A 315 15.81 -20.90 8.54
C TYR A 315 16.00 -21.83 7.34
N GLU A 316 16.20 -23.14 7.58
CA GLU A 316 16.33 -24.11 6.50
C GLU A 316 15.12 -24.03 5.56
N ALA A 317 15.39 -23.77 4.28
CA ALA A 317 14.35 -23.82 3.27
C ALA A 317 13.96 -25.28 3.00
N PRO A 318 12.68 -25.64 2.86
CA PRO A 318 12.31 -26.89 2.22
C PRO A 318 13.00 -26.93 0.84
N LYS A 319 13.66 -28.05 0.50
CA LYS A 319 14.42 -28.19 -0.76
C LYS A 319 13.64 -27.83 -2.03
N ALA A 320 12.31 -27.92 -1.97
CA ALA A 320 11.41 -27.59 -3.09
C ALA A 320 11.19 -26.07 -3.30
N VAL A 321 11.50 -25.18 -2.34
CA VAL A 321 11.24 -23.73 -2.46
C VAL A 321 12.44 -22.96 -3.03
N ALA A 322 13.63 -23.56 -3.02
CA ALA A 322 14.85 -22.92 -3.52
C ALA A 322 14.90 -22.78 -5.06
N GLU A 323 14.05 -23.48 -5.80
CA GLU A 323 14.17 -23.63 -7.26
C GLU A 323 13.10 -22.88 -8.09
N THR A 324 12.16 -22.18 -7.52
CA THR A 324 10.97 -21.70 -8.27
C THR A 324 10.85 -20.19 -8.48
N LEU A 325 11.91 -19.41 -8.40
CA LEU A 325 11.92 -18.07 -8.99
C LEU A 325 12.34 -18.20 -10.45
N SER A 326 11.36 -18.29 -11.35
CA SER A 326 11.60 -18.24 -12.79
C SER A 326 12.31 -16.93 -13.17
N PRO A 327 13.21 -16.94 -14.16
CA PRO A 327 13.77 -15.72 -14.72
C PRO A 327 12.62 -14.78 -15.14
N GLY A 328 12.60 -13.55 -14.63
CA GLY A 328 11.55 -12.56 -14.91
C GLY A 328 10.47 -12.41 -13.83
N GLN A 329 10.51 -13.15 -12.73
CA GLN A 329 9.66 -12.82 -11.57
C GLN A 329 10.20 -11.56 -10.88
N SER A 330 9.28 -10.65 -10.52
CA SER A 330 9.55 -9.41 -9.79
C SER A 330 10.50 -9.68 -8.61
N GLU A 331 11.54 -8.86 -8.46
CA GLU A 331 12.46 -8.93 -7.31
C GLU A 331 11.81 -8.38 -6.03
N GLY A 332 10.52 -8.06 -6.10
CA GLY A 332 9.70 -7.57 -5.03
C GLY A 332 9.49 -6.05 -5.07
N SER A 333 8.80 -5.53 -4.08
CA SER A 333 8.52 -4.10 -3.87
C SER A 333 8.14 -3.87 -2.42
N ILE A 334 8.27 -2.64 -1.94
CA ILE A 334 7.69 -2.23 -0.67
C ILE A 334 7.15 -0.80 -0.76
N ILE A 335 5.96 -0.62 -0.24
CA ILE A 335 5.41 0.72 0.01
C ILE A 335 5.48 0.99 1.49
N ILE A 336 6.00 2.16 1.86
CA ILE A 336 6.11 2.61 3.26
C ILE A 336 5.39 3.95 3.39
N VAL A 337 4.38 4.00 4.25
CA VAL A 337 3.67 5.24 4.59
C VAL A 337 3.95 5.59 6.04
N ILE A 338 4.42 6.81 6.27
CA ILE A 338 4.77 7.35 7.59
C ILE A 338 3.82 8.48 7.92
N ALA A 339 3.23 8.44 9.11
CA ALA A 339 2.44 9.51 9.67
C ALA A 339 3.09 10.04 10.95
N THR A 340 2.88 11.33 11.27
CA THR A 340 3.28 11.92 12.54
C THR A 340 2.39 13.10 12.91
N ASP A 341 2.27 13.38 14.20
CA ASP A 341 1.67 14.59 14.75
C ASP A 341 2.71 15.68 15.09
N ALA A 342 4.00 15.45 14.79
CA ALA A 342 5.02 16.48 14.91
C ALA A 342 4.86 17.56 13.82
N PRO A 343 5.06 18.86 14.13
CA PRO A 343 4.89 19.93 13.16
C PRO A 343 6.10 20.03 12.22
N LEU A 344 6.09 19.15 11.20
CA LEU A 344 7.14 19.03 10.18
C LEU A 344 6.68 19.63 8.86
N ASP A 345 7.62 20.21 8.11
CA ASP A 345 7.43 20.63 6.72
C ASP A 345 7.75 19.48 5.72
N GLY A 346 7.43 19.69 4.44
CA GLY A 346 7.66 18.71 3.37
C GLY A 346 9.14 18.30 3.24
N ARG A 347 10.08 19.23 3.45
CA ARG A 347 11.52 18.96 3.44
C ARG A 347 11.93 18.03 4.60
N GLN A 348 11.41 18.26 5.80
CA GLN A 348 11.69 17.42 6.98
C GLN A 348 11.04 16.04 6.82
N LEU A 349 9.81 15.97 6.31
CA LEU A 349 9.10 14.72 6.01
C LEU A 349 9.84 13.90 4.94
N THR A 350 10.39 14.53 3.91
CA THR A 350 11.29 13.87 2.95
C THR A 350 12.53 13.30 3.64
N ARG A 351 13.07 13.96 4.67
CA ARG A 351 14.18 13.42 5.46
C ARG A 351 13.78 12.20 6.29
N LEU A 352 12.56 12.15 6.84
CA LEU A 352 12.03 10.96 7.51
C LEU A 352 11.80 9.82 6.49
N ALA A 353 11.20 10.11 5.34
CA ALA A 353 11.02 9.14 4.27
C ALA A 353 12.34 8.46 3.88
N LYS A 354 13.41 9.22 3.69
CA LYS A 354 14.75 8.66 3.43
C LYS A 354 15.25 7.73 4.55
N ARG A 355 14.85 7.93 5.80
CA ARG A 355 15.31 7.11 6.95
C ARG A 355 14.53 5.81 7.09
N ALA A 356 13.31 5.73 6.60
CA ALA A 356 12.59 4.47 6.52
C ALA A 356 13.37 3.39 5.73
N ALA A 357 14.15 3.80 4.73
CA ALA A 357 15.06 2.90 4.02
C ALA A 357 16.09 2.21 4.93
N LEU A 358 16.49 2.85 6.03
CA LEU A 358 17.36 2.23 7.03
C LEU A 358 16.63 1.18 7.88
N GLY A 359 15.32 1.39 8.16
CA GLY A 359 14.47 0.39 8.79
C GLY A 359 14.29 -0.83 7.87
N LEU A 360 14.05 -0.61 6.58
CA LEU A 360 14.02 -1.65 5.56
C LEU A 360 15.35 -2.44 5.54
N ALA A 361 16.49 -1.73 5.51
CA ALA A 361 17.80 -2.36 5.50
C ALA A 361 18.09 -3.21 6.76
N ARG A 362 17.54 -2.82 7.93
CA ARG A 362 17.67 -3.59 9.17
C ARG A 362 16.98 -4.95 9.11
N THR A 363 15.95 -5.10 8.27
CA THR A 363 15.32 -6.41 8.02
C THR A 363 16.08 -7.25 7.01
N GLY A 364 17.22 -6.74 6.47
CA GLY A 364 18.13 -7.45 5.57
C GLY A 364 17.94 -7.14 4.09
N SER A 365 16.95 -6.32 3.73
CA SER A 365 16.75 -5.92 2.33
C SER A 365 17.90 -5.06 1.81
N THR A 366 18.28 -5.33 0.56
CA THR A 366 19.29 -4.54 -0.17
C THR A 366 18.67 -3.67 -1.26
N ALA A 367 17.32 -3.56 -1.30
CA ALA A 367 16.58 -2.81 -2.32
C ALA A 367 17.08 -3.17 -3.73
N ARG A 368 16.86 -4.43 -4.15
CA ARG A 368 17.40 -4.99 -5.38
C ARG A 368 16.95 -4.22 -6.61
N HIS A 369 17.69 -4.37 -7.72
CA HIS A 369 17.46 -3.63 -8.97
C HIS A 369 16.01 -3.66 -9.46
N GLY A 370 15.34 -4.80 -9.40
CA GLY A 370 13.94 -4.96 -9.83
C GLY A 370 12.88 -4.64 -8.76
N SER A 371 13.29 -4.14 -7.59
CA SER A 371 12.37 -3.75 -6.50
C SER A 371 11.81 -2.34 -6.75
N GLY A 372 10.52 -2.12 -6.44
CA GLY A 372 9.88 -0.80 -6.38
C GLY A 372 9.71 -0.38 -4.93
N ASP A 373 10.52 0.57 -4.46
CA ASP A 373 10.57 0.96 -3.06
C ASP A 373 10.20 2.44 -2.93
N PHE A 374 8.91 2.70 -2.63
CA PHE A 374 8.36 4.05 -2.54
C PHE A 374 7.96 4.39 -1.10
N ILE A 375 8.28 5.60 -0.69
CA ILE A 375 8.08 6.05 0.69
C ILE A 375 7.41 7.42 0.69
N LEU A 376 6.30 7.53 1.43
CA LEU A 376 5.57 8.78 1.64
C LEU A 376 5.48 9.06 3.14
N ALA A 377 5.77 10.29 3.55
CA ALA A 377 5.62 10.76 4.92
C ALA A 377 4.69 11.97 4.96
N PHE A 378 3.81 12.04 5.96
CA PHE A 378 2.94 13.20 6.18
C PHE A 378 2.81 13.55 7.66
N SER A 379 2.43 14.81 7.94
CA SER A 379 2.21 15.30 9.29
C SER A 379 0.80 15.86 9.46
N THR A 380 0.12 15.42 10.52
CA THR A 380 -1.22 15.90 10.87
C THR A 380 -1.21 17.14 11.76
N ALA A 381 -0.04 17.65 12.18
CA ALA A 381 0.07 18.77 13.12
C ALA A 381 -0.51 20.08 12.59
N ASN A 382 -0.15 20.41 11.37
CA ASN A 382 -0.61 21.65 10.73
C ASN A 382 -1.81 21.41 9.84
N ILE A 383 -2.61 22.46 9.64
CA ILE A 383 -3.63 22.52 8.59
C ILE A 383 -3.12 23.47 7.52
N ILE A 384 -2.94 22.98 6.31
CA ILE A 384 -2.65 23.79 5.13
C ILE A 384 -3.98 24.03 4.43
N PRO A 385 -4.52 25.28 4.44
CA PRO A 385 -5.83 25.56 3.85
C PRO A 385 -5.78 25.42 2.32
N HIS A 386 -6.82 24.83 1.72
CA HIS A 386 -6.93 24.73 0.27
C HIS A 386 -7.15 26.11 -0.35
N TYR A 387 -8.10 26.89 0.21
CA TYR A 387 -8.40 28.26 -0.18
C TYR A 387 -8.18 29.21 1.00
N PRO A 388 -6.94 29.71 1.20
CA PRO A 388 -6.68 30.68 2.26
C PRO A 388 -7.41 32.00 1.96
N LYS A 389 -8.06 32.57 2.98
CA LYS A 389 -8.74 33.88 2.86
C LYS A 389 -7.74 35.02 2.76
N GLU A 390 -6.60 34.86 3.41
CA GLU A 390 -5.52 35.84 3.42
C GLU A 390 -4.33 35.36 2.58
N PRO A 391 -3.50 36.27 2.06
CA PRO A 391 -2.31 35.91 1.28
C PRO A 391 -1.27 35.08 2.04
N THR A 392 -1.38 35.06 3.36
CA THR A 392 -0.44 34.35 4.26
C THR A 392 -1.17 33.56 5.32
N TYR A 393 -0.59 32.44 5.76
CA TYR A 393 -1.04 31.66 6.90
C TYR A 393 0.16 31.20 7.73
N THR A 394 -0.07 30.90 9.02
CA THR A 394 1.00 30.48 9.95
C THR A 394 1.05 28.97 10.08
N LEU A 395 2.23 28.39 10.00
CA LEU A 395 2.52 27.01 10.33
C LEU A 395 3.50 26.93 11.51
N THR A 396 3.25 26.00 12.42
CA THR A 396 4.22 25.62 13.43
C THR A 396 5.31 24.76 12.80
N HIS A 397 6.56 24.96 13.19
CA HIS A 397 7.69 24.26 12.58
C HIS A 397 8.66 23.75 13.66
N LEU A 398 8.96 22.45 13.65
CA LEU A 398 9.96 21.86 14.53
C LEU A 398 11.36 22.25 14.07
N ALA A 399 12.20 22.72 14.99
CA ALA A 399 13.59 23.04 14.66
C ALA A 399 14.37 21.79 14.24
N ASP A 400 15.18 21.88 13.18
CA ASP A 400 15.94 20.75 12.62
C ASP A 400 16.84 20.04 13.64
N THR A 401 17.31 20.76 14.64
CA THR A 401 18.13 20.22 15.76
C THR A 401 17.38 19.18 16.60
N HIS A 402 16.05 19.13 16.52
CA HIS A 402 15.18 18.20 17.26
C HIS A 402 14.69 17.02 16.42
N LEU A 403 15.21 16.83 15.20
CA LEU A 403 14.77 15.74 14.31
C LEU A 403 15.37 14.36 14.64
N ASN A 404 16.46 14.28 15.42
CA ASN A 404 17.11 12.99 15.66
C ASN A 404 16.20 11.94 16.33
N PRO A 405 15.39 12.27 17.37
CA PRO A 405 14.43 11.34 17.95
C PRO A 405 13.41 10.83 16.90
N MET A 406 12.88 11.73 16.08
CA MET A 406 11.95 11.42 15.01
C MET A 406 12.55 10.45 13.97
N ILE A 407 13.80 10.68 13.58
CA ILE A 407 14.57 9.83 12.68
C ILE A 407 14.71 8.42 13.25
N THR A 408 15.13 8.32 14.53
CA THR A 408 15.30 7.01 15.19
C THR A 408 13.99 6.27 15.30
N ALA A 409 12.92 6.94 15.73
CA ALA A 409 11.58 6.36 15.84
C ALA A 409 11.04 5.88 14.48
N THR A 410 11.30 6.62 13.40
CA THR A 410 10.93 6.21 12.03
C THR A 410 11.63 4.90 11.63
N VAL A 411 12.93 4.77 11.90
CA VAL A 411 13.69 3.54 11.58
C VAL A 411 13.15 2.36 12.36
N GLU A 412 12.93 2.51 13.66
CA GLU A 412 12.42 1.47 14.55
C GLU A 412 11.00 1.02 14.16
N ALA A 413 10.08 1.98 13.91
CA ALA A 413 8.72 1.68 13.53
C ALA A 413 8.66 1.00 12.14
N THR A 414 9.52 1.38 11.19
CA THR A 414 9.60 0.75 9.87
C THR A 414 10.07 -0.70 9.98
N GLU A 415 11.14 -0.96 10.73
CA GLU A 415 11.64 -2.32 10.97
C GLU A 415 10.53 -3.20 11.59
N GLU A 416 9.86 -2.72 12.65
CA GLU A 416 8.80 -3.48 13.31
C GLU A 416 7.58 -3.69 12.41
N ALA A 417 7.16 -2.70 11.63
CA ALA A 417 6.04 -2.83 10.69
C ALA A 417 6.30 -3.92 9.63
N ILE A 418 7.52 -4.00 9.08
CA ILE A 418 7.89 -5.05 8.12
C ILE A 418 7.83 -6.44 8.78
N LEU A 419 8.35 -6.57 10.00
CA LEU A 419 8.31 -7.83 10.73
C LEU A 419 6.88 -8.23 11.11
N ASN A 420 6.02 -7.27 11.47
CA ASN A 420 4.60 -7.52 11.72
C ASN A 420 3.88 -7.99 10.45
N ALA A 421 4.21 -7.44 9.27
CA ALA A 421 3.66 -7.93 7.99
C ALA A 421 3.92 -9.43 7.77
N LEU A 422 5.08 -9.93 8.21
CA LEU A 422 5.44 -11.36 8.13
C LEU A 422 4.74 -12.19 9.21
N THR A 423 4.79 -11.73 10.46
CA THR A 423 4.30 -12.52 11.60
C THR A 423 2.78 -12.56 11.68
N MET A 424 2.09 -11.58 11.12
CA MET A 424 0.62 -11.51 11.07
C MET A 424 0.02 -12.15 9.81
N ALA A 425 0.84 -12.48 8.80
CA ALA A 425 0.37 -13.13 7.59
C ALA A 425 -0.05 -14.59 7.82
N THR A 426 -1.04 -15.05 7.07
CA THR A 426 -1.50 -16.45 7.03
C THR A 426 -1.07 -17.11 5.72
N THR A 427 -0.87 -18.42 5.71
CA THR A 427 -0.56 -19.20 4.50
C THR A 427 -1.64 -18.99 3.43
N VAL A 428 -1.22 -18.82 2.17
CA VAL A 428 -2.12 -18.62 1.02
C VAL A 428 -1.77 -19.60 -0.10
N VAL A 429 -2.80 -20.21 -0.66
CA VAL A 429 -2.73 -20.89 -1.95
C VAL A 429 -3.39 -20.00 -3.00
N GLY A 430 -2.67 -19.69 -4.06
CA GLY A 430 -3.12 -18.83 -5.15
C GLY A 430 -3.23 -19.57 -6.47
N ARG A 431 -3.08 -18.83 -7.58
CA ARG A 431 -3.11 -19.39 -8.94
C ARG A 431 -2.11 -20.52 -9.12
N ASP A 432 -2.44 -21.47 -9.99
CA ASP A 432 -1.57 -22.62 -10.34
C ASP A 432 -1.14 -23.43 -9.10
N ASP A 433 -1.97 -23.42 -8.05
CA ASP A 433 -1.71 -24.07 -6.75
C ASP A 433 -0.43 -23.57 -6.06
N HIS A 434 0.07 -22.39 -6.45
CA HIS A 434 1.20 -21.78 -5.78
C HIS A 434 0.89 -21.53 -4.31
N ARG A 435 1.59 -22.24 -3.44
CA ARG A 435 1.47 -22.12 -1.99
C ARG A 435 2.59 -21.24 -1.44
N VAL A 436 2.23 -20.21 -0.68
CA VAL A 436 3.18 -19.37 0.07
C VAL A 436 2.84 -19.47 1.55
N GLU A 437 3.77 -19.98 2.30
CA GLU A 437 3.58 -20.24 3.72
C GLU A 437 3.83 -19.01 4.57
N ALA A 438 3.03 -18.86 5.63
CA ALA A 438 3.34 -17.95 6.71
C ALA A 438 4.63 -18.38 7.43
N ILE A 439 5.37 -17.43 7.98
CA ILE A 439 6.51 -17.74 8.83
C ILE A 439 6.03 -18.48 10.08
N ASN A 440 6.69 -19.58 10.45
CA ASN A 440 6.38 -20.30 11.69
C ASN A 440 6.87 -19.48 12.89
N LEU A 441 5.98 -19.13 13.79
CA LEU A 441 6.23 -18.18 14.89
C LEU A 441 7.14 -18.78 15.97
N ASP A 442 6.95 -20.04 16.32
CA ASP A 442 7.76 -20.72 17.32
C ASP A 442 9.21 -20.85 16.87
N ARG A 443 9.40 -21.24 15.63
CA ARG A 443 10.74 -21.32 15.01
C ARG A 443 11.39 -19.95 14.92
N LEU A 444 10.61 -18.92 14.52
CA LEU A 444 11.11 -17.54 14.49
C LEU A 444 11.57 -17.09 15.87
N LYS A 445 10.75 -17.33 16.90
CA LYS A 445 11.04 -16.98 18.28
C LYS A 445 12.31 -17.69 18.78
N ALA A 446 12.43 -19.00 18.53
CA ALA A 446 13.60 -19.78 18.92
C ALA A 446 14.89 -19.26 18.24
N LEU A 447 14.85 -18.99 16.94
CA LEU A 447 16.00 -18.46 16.21
C LEU A 447 16.39 -17.05 16.66
N ALA A 448 15.42 -16.17 16.87
CA ALA A 448 15.65 -14.79 17.27
C ALA A 448 16.18 -14.66 18.72
N SER A 449 15.83 -15.61 19.61
CA SER A 449 16.33 -15.64 20.99
C SER A 449 17.73 -16.28 21.12
N GLY A 450 18.34 -16.73 20.01
CA GLY A 450 19.64 -17.41 20.03
C GLY A 450 19.59 -18.85 20.56
N SER A 451 18.41 -19.36 20.85
CA SER A 451 18.20 -20.77 21.19
C SER A 451 18.30 -21.57 19.87
N ARG A 452 19.34 -22.38 19.72
CA ARG A 452 19.38 -23.37 18.62
C ARG A 452 18.29 -24.39 18.89
N PRO A 453 17.44 -24.72 17.88
CA PRO A 453 16.45 -25.78 18.00
C PRO A 453 17.09 -27.14 18.22
#